data_5677d44a8229780f551faaac8a54f04f
#
_entry.id   5677d44a8229780f551faaac8a54f04f
#
_cell.length_a   1.000
_cell.length_b   1.000
_cell.length_c   1.000
_cell.angle_alpha   90.00
_cell.angle_beta   90.00
_cell.angle_gamma   90.00
#
_symmetry.space_group_name_H-M   'P 1'
#
loop_
_entity.id
_entity.type
_entity.pdbx_description
1 polymer ?
#
loop_
_entity_poly.entity_id
_entity_poly.type
_entity_poly.pdbx_seq_one_letter_code
_entity_poly.pdbx_strand_id
1 'polypeptide(L)'
;EKKLKIILDEIKPDIIISTHPLSVPIISKIKEDSKYTIPFIQIITDFKAHYTYIDKGVDAYITASEFTKTSLTNKGIPENKIFVYGIPIKEEFRNNNKVESDIFKILIMGGSMGLKNMEKSVDVLVNSNLNIKITVICASNIELRKKLTKKFKTKIIEGKIEVKGFVDNIDELMDSSKLLITKPGGLTSTEAINKFIPMIIPFSIPGQEEENTAFLV
;
A
#
# COMPACT_ATOMS: atom_id res chain seq x y z
N GLU A 1 -20.47 8.85 11.61
CA GLU A 1 -21.00 10.13 11.13
C GLU A 1 -21.03 11.18 12.24
N LYS A 2 -21.82 11.01 13.34
CA LYS A 2 -21.95 12.00 14.44
C LYS A 2 -20.63 12.46 15.03
N LYS A 3 -19.69 11.54 15.36
CA LYS A 3 -18.38 11.88 15.90
C LYS A 3 -17.53 12.73 14.94
N LEU A 4 -17.56 12.40 13.64
CA LEU A 4 -16.81 13.15 12.63
C LEU A 4 -17.39 14.56 12.47
N LYS A 5 -18.72 14.70 12.49
CA LYS A 5 -19.36 16.03 12.45
C LYS A 5 -18.92 16.91 13.62
N ILE A 6 -18.90 16.39 14.84
CA ILE A 6 -18.43 17.12 16.04
C ILE A 6 -16.99 17.61 15.81
N ILE A 7 -16.11 16.74 15.33
CA ILE A 7 -14.71 17.10 15.05
C ILE A 7 -14.63 18.22 14.01
N LEU A 8 -15.42 18.15 12.92
CA LEU A 8 -15.43 19.20 11.90
C LEU A 8 -15.98 20.53 12.42
N ASP A 9 -16.98 20.48 13.29
CA ASP A 9 -17.55 21.69 13.94
C ASP A 9 -16.56 22.35 14.91
N GLU A 10 -15.74 21.56 15.61
CA GLU A 10 -14.71 22.04 16.53
C GLU A 10 -13.48 22.58 15.82
N ILE A 11 -12.95 21.83 14.83
CA ILE A 11 -11.71 22.17 14.13
C ILE A 11 -11.94 23.28 13.10
N LYS A 12 -13.12 23.30 12.45
CA LYS A 12 -13.46 24.22 11.35
C LYS A 12 -12.38 24.27 10.27
N PRO A 13 -12.05 23.13 9.62
CA PRO A 13 -10.95 23.06 8.68
C PRO A 13 -11.27 23.87 7.41
N ASP A 14 -10.23 24.44 6.79
CA ASP A 14 -10.35 25.12 5.50
C ASP A 14 -10.49 24.13 4.33
N ILE A 15 -10.04 22.88 4.52
CA ILE A 15 -10.07 21.81 3.51
C ILE A 15 -10.14 20.46 4.19
N ILE A 16 -10.85 19.51 3.56
CA ILE A 16 -10.87 18.10 3.97
C ILE A 16 -10.13 17.28 2.93
N ILE A 17 -9.13 16.52 3.36
CA ILE A 17 -8.41 15.58 2.52
C ILE A 17 -8.62 14.18 3.06
N SER A 18 -9.12 13.27 2.21
CA SER A 18 -9.29 11.86 2.54
C SER A 18 -8.42 10.98 1.66
N THR A 19 -7.86 9.95 2.28
CA THR A 19 -7.06 8.90 1.60
C THR A 19 -7.73 7.53 1.67
N HIS A 20 -8.96 7.44 2.22
CA HIS A 20 -9.63 6.17 2.42
C HIS A 20 -11.08 6.20 1.90
N PRO A 21 -11.50 5.20 1.10
CA PRO A 21 -12.81 5.19 0.45
C PRO A 21 -14.00 5.23 1.43
N LEU A 22 -13.89 4.61 2.61
CA LEU A 22 -15.00 4.57 3.57
C LEU A 22 -15.37 5.94 4.17
N SER A 23 -14.49 6.92 4.12
CA SER A 23 -14.77 8.27 4.59
C SER A 23 -15.60 9.09 3.60
N VAL A 24 -15.55 8.75 2.31
CA VAL A 24 -16.19 9.51 1.23
C VAL A 24 -17.70 9.67 1.44
N PRO A 25 -18.50 8.62 1.56
CA PRO A 25 -19.95 8.77 1.74
C PRO A 25 -20.30 9.48 3.06
N ILE A 26 -19.48 9.31 4.10
CA ILE A 26 -19.71 9.92 5.41
C ILE A 26 -19.50 11.44 5.34
N ILE A 27 -18.38 11.88 4.74
CA ILE A 27 -18.04 13.31 4.61
C ILE A 27 -19.04 13.97 3.66
N SER A 28 -19.34 13.35 2.52
CA SER A 28 -20.30 13.88 1.56
C SER A 28 -21.67 14.12 2.19
N LYS A 29 -22.14 13.18 2.98
CA LYS A 29 -23.41 13.30 3.71
C LYS A 29 -23.36 14.42 4.74
N ILE A 30 -22.29 14.55 5.52
CA ILE A 30 -22.12 15.64 6.49
C ILE A 30 -22.12 16.99 5.77
N LYS A 31 -21.45 17.13 4.62
CA LYS A 31 -21.45 18.36 3.80
C LYS A 31 -22.87 18.71 3.35
N GLU A 32 -23.63 17.73 2.87
CA GLU A 32 -25.01 17.93 2.39
C GLU A 32 -25.94 18.35 3.54
N ASP A 33 -25.96 17.58 4.64
CA ASP A 33 -26.85 17.81 5.79
C ASP A 33 -26.56 19.14 6.53
N SER A 34 -25.28 19.51 6.62
CA SER A 34 -24.82 20.70 7.34
C SER A 34 -24.59 21.91 6.42
N LYS A 35 -24.82 21.77 5.11
CA LYS A 35 -24.56 22.79 4.10
C LYS A 35 -23.12 23.33 4.14
N TYR A 36 -22.16 22.45 4.47
CA TYR A 36 -20.75 22.84 4.49
C TYR A 36 -20.23 23.07 3.09
N THR A 37 -19.58 24.22 2.91
CA THR A 37 -18.90 24.60 1.68
C THR A 37 -17.41 24.23 1.67
N ILE A 38 -16.93 23.56 2.73
CA ILE A 38 -15.54 23.14 2.88
C ILE A 38 -15.13 22.26 1.71
N PRO A 39 -14.06 22.60 0.95
CA PRO A 39 -13.55 21.76 -0.11
C PRO A 39 -13.19 20.36 0.38
N PHE A 40 -13.61 19.34 -0.35
CA PHE A 40 -13.34 17.95 -0.06
C PHE A 40 -12.55 17.28 -1.19
N ILE A 41 -11.30 16.92 -0.92
CA ILE A 41 -10.40 16.26 -1.86
C ILE A 41 -10.27 14.79 -1.47
N GLN A 42 -10.50 13.91 -2.44
CA GLN A 42 -10.25 12.49 -2.30
C GLN A 42 -8.97 12.10 -3.04
N ILE A 43 -7.98 11.59 -2.30
CA ILE A 43 -6.79 10.96 -2.87
C ILE A 43 -7.07 9.47 -3.03
N ILE A 44 -6.97 8.97 -4.25
CA ILE A 44 -7.14 7.55 -4.55
C ILE A 44 -5.80 6.85 -4.36
N THR A 45 -5.74 5.96 -3.38
CA THR A 45 -4.53 5.22 -3.00
C THR A 45 -4.45 3.83 -3.65
N ASP A 46 -5.18 3.64 -4.75
CA ASP A 46 -5.20 2.45 -5.59
C ASP A 46 -4.99 2.82 -7.04
N PHE A 47 -4.56 1.89 -7.87
CA PHE A 47 -4.31 2.13 -9.29
C PHE A 47 -5.59 2.13 -10.12
N LYS A 48 -6.69 1.55 -9.62
CA LYS A 48 -8.01 1.67 -10.23
C LYS A 48 -9.03 2.15 -9.21
N ALA A 49 -9.84 3.13 -9.60
CA ALA A 49 -10.83 3.71 -8.71
C ALA A 49 -12.05 2.78 -8.54
N HIS A 50 -12.28 2.31 -7.32
CA HIS A 50 -13.51 1.61 -6.94
C HIS A 50 -14.66 2.61 -6.75
N TYR A 51 -15.92 2.16 -6.91
CA TYR A 51 -17.10 3.01 -6.73
C TYR A 51 -17.20 3.66 -5.36
N THR A 52 -16.64 3.05 -4.32
CA THR A 52 -16.59 3.61 -2.96
C THR A 52 -15.79 4.89 -2.81
N TYR A 53 -14.93 5.23 -3.80
CA TYR A 53 -14.24 6.51 -3.85
C TYR A 53 -15.09 7.64 -4.43
N ILE A 54 -16.25 7.33 -5.03
CA ILE A 54 -17.01 8.26 -5.85
C ILE A 54 -18.24 8.74 -5.10
N ASP A 55 -18.36 10.07 -4.98
CA ASP A 55 -19.53 10.72 -4.43
C ASP A 55 -19.64 12.17 -4.97
N LYS A 56 -20.90 12.67 -5.05
CA LYS A 56 -21.17 14.06 -5.50
C LYS A 56 -20.57 15.13 -4.59
N GLY A 57 -20.35 14.79 -3.30
CA GLY A 57 -19.76 15.70 -2.32
C GLY A 57 -18.26 15.90 -2.45
N VAL A 58 -17.58 15.12 -3.31
CA VAL A 58 -16.15 15.28 -3.60
C VAL A 58 -15.96 16.40 -4.62
N ASP A 59 -15.13 17.37 -4.27
CA ASP A 59 -14.82 18.52 -5.13
C ASP A 59 -13.67 18.24 -6.09
N ALA A 60 -12.67 17.44 -5.66
CA ALA A 60 -11.53 17.05 -6.50
C ALA A 60 -11.02 15.65 -6.15
N TYR A 61 -10.48 14.97 -7.16
CA TYR A 61 -9.83 13.66 -7.05
C TYR A 61 -8.36 13.78 -7.42
N ILE A 62 -7.49 13.24 -6.58
CA ILE A 62 -6.08 13.03 -6.92
C ILE A 62 -5.90 11.55 -7.23
N THR A 63 -5.27 11.24 -8.37
CA THR A 63 -5.15 9.88 -8.90
C THR A 63 -3.70 9.47 -9.09
N ALA A 64 -3.47 8.15 -9.04
CA ALA A 64 -2.16 7.52 -9.21
C ALA A 64 -1.57 7.75 -10.60
N SER A 65 -2.41 7.71 -11.64
CA SER A 65 -1.99 7.69 -13.04
C SER A 65 -3.13 8.08 -13.99
N GLU A 66 -2.84 8.24 -15.28
CA GLU A 66 -3.85 8.42 -16.33
C GLU A 66 -4.79 7.21 -16.42
N PHE A 67 -4.32 5.99 -16.10
CA PHE A 67 -5.17 4.81 -16.02
C PHE A 67 -6.24 4.98 -14.92
N THR A 68 -5.87 5.48 -13.74
CA THR A 68 -6.82 5.76 -12.65
C THR A 68 -7.78 6.88 -13.03
N LYS A 69 -7.29 7.94 -13.70
CA LYS A 69 -8.12 9.03 -14.23
C LYS A 69 -9.17 8.48 -15.20
N THR A 70 -8.76 7.67 -16.18
CA THR A 70 -9.67 7.03 -17.13
C THR A 70 -10.72 6.17 -16.42
N SER A 71 -10.33 5.46 -15.36
CA SER A 71 -11.28 4.69 -14.53
C SER A 71 -12.35 5.56 -13.88
N LEU A 72 -12.02 6.80 -13.46
CA LEU A 72 -12.98 7.76 -12.91
C LEU A 72 -13.87 8.37 -13.99
N THR A 73 -13.30 8.79 -15.13
CA THR A 73 -14.08 9.39 -16.23
C THR A 73 -15.10 8.39 -16.78
N ASN A 74 -14.73 7.11 -16.91
CA ASN A 74 -15.64 6.03 -17.29
C ASN A 74 -16.78 5.79 -16.28
N LYS A 75 -16.63 6.30 -15.05
CA LYS A 75 -17.65 6.26 -14.00
C LYS A 75 -18.42 7.58 -13.88
N GLY A 76 -18.24 8.50 -14.84
CA GLY A 76 -18.99 9.73 -14.95
C GLY A 76 -18.42 10.92 -14.16
N ILE A 77 -17.20 10.84 -13.65
CA ILE A 77 -16.55 11.99 -12.99
C ILE A 77 -15.99 12.95 -14.07
N PRO A 78 -16.33 14.24 -14.03
CA PRO A 78 -15.80 15.23 -14.97
C PRO A 78 -14.28 15.36 -14.88
N GLU A 79 -13.60 15.45 -16.02
CA GLU A 79 -12.14 15.52 -16.08
C GLU A 79 -11.54 16.70 -15.31
N ASN A 80 -12.24 17.85 -15.29
CA ASN A 80 -11.78 19.03 -14.56
C ASN A 80 -11.76 18.88 -13.04
N LYS A 81 -12.32 17.79 -12.52
CA LYS A 81 -12.22 17.40 -11.10
C LYS A 81 -11.10 16.39 -10.82
N ILE A 82 -10.38 15.91 -11.83
CA ILE A 82 -9.41 14.82 -11.69
C ILE A 82 -8.00 15.32 -11.97
N PHE A 83 -7.11 15.13 -11.01
CA PHE A 83 -5.71 15.56 -11.07
C PHE A 83 -4.78 14.36 -10.91
N VAL A 84 -3.86 14.18 -11.86
CA VAL A 84 -2.92 13.06 -11.88
C VAL A 84 -1.60 13.50 -11.23
N TYR A 85 -1.49 13.29 -9.91
CA TYR A 85 -0.31 13.70 -9.14
C TYR A 85 0.42 12.52 -8.48
N GLY A 86 -0.08 11.29 -8.67
CA GLY A 86 0.47 10.10 -8.04
C GLY A 86 -0.11 9.82 -6.65
N ILE A 87 0.20 8.64 -6.12
CA ILE A 87 -0.09 8.27 -4.73
C ILE A 87 0.98 8.91 -3.84
N PRO A 88 0.63 9.71 -2.82
CA PRO A 88 1.61 10.30 -1.93
C PRO A 88 2.30 9.23 -1.10
N ILE A 89 3.62 9.30 -1.08
CA ILE A 89 4.51 8.47 -0.27
C ILE A 89 5.32 9.34 0.67
N LYS A 90 5.90 8.74 1.70
CA LYS A 90 6.81 9.44 2.59
C LYS A 90 8.11 9.81 1.87
N GLU A 91 8.80 10.84 2.37
CA GLU A 91 9.97 11.40 1.72
C GLU A 91 11.15 10.41 1.63
N GLU A 92 11.31 9.54 2.65
CA GLU A 92 12.34 8.50 2.67
C GLU A 92 12.25 7.52 1.49
N PHE A 93 11.07 7.33 0.89
CA PHE A 93 10.91 6.50 -0.31
C PHE A 93 11.22 7.23 -1.62
N ARG A 94 11.42 8.54 -1.62
CA ARG A 94 11.81 9.32 -2.80
C ARG A 94 13.29 9.22 -3.12
N ASN A 95 14.10 9.02 -2.08
CA ASN A 95 15.54 8.86 -2.23
C ASN A 95 15.87 7.40 -2.52
N ASN A 96 16.70 7.18 -3.54
CA ASN A 96 17.15 5.85 -3.92
C ASN A 96 18.60 5.67 -3.47
N ASN A 97 18.78 5.11 -2.28
CA ASN A 97 20.10 4.86 -1.67
C ASN A 97 20.48 3.38 -1.82
N LYS A 98 20.50 2.89 -3.06
CA LYS A 98 20.81 1.47 -3.34
C LYS A 98 22.12 1.05 -2.68
N VAL A 99 22.03 -0.01 -1.89
CA VAL A 99 23.17 -0.65 -1.25
C VAL A 99 23.58 -1.85 -2.09
N GLU A 100 24.75 -1.77 -2.71
CA GLU A 100 25.31 -2.91 -3.45
C GLU A 100 25.67 -4.05 -2.50
N SER A 101 25.38 -5.28 -2.93
CA SER A 101 25.65 -6.49 -2.19
C SER A 101 25.83 -7.65 -3.16
N ASP A 102 26.85 -8.48 -2.94
CA ASP A 102 27.06 -9.71 -3.70
C ASP A 102 26.00 -10.78 -3.39
N ILE A 103 25.34 -10.66 -2.24
CA ILE A 103 24.24 -11.55 -1.84
C ILE A 103 22.94 -11.01 -2.39
N PHE A 104 22.17 -11.87 -3.08
CA PHE A 104 20.84 -11.54 -3.56
C PHE A 104 19.86 -11.51 -2.38
N LYS A 105 19.49 -10.31 -1.94
CA LYS A 105 18.55 -10.11 -0.82
C LYS A 105 17.12 -10.00 -1.35
N ILE A 106 16.21 -10.73 -0.70
CA ILE A 106 14.77 -10.71 -0.99
C ILE A 106 14.03 -10.18 0.24
N LEU A 107 13.26 -9.11 0.05
CA LEU A 107 12.35 -8.60 1.04
C LEU A 107 10.95 -9.21 0.82
N ILE A 108 10.34 -9.75 1.86
CA ILE A 108 8.99 -10.30 1.80
C ILE A 108 8.12 -9.55 2.81
N MET A 109 7.05 -8.90 2.31
CA MET A 109 6.10 -8.18 3.15
C MET A 109 4.69 -8.23 2.55
N GLY A 110 3.67 -8.43 3.36
CA GLY A 110 2.31 -8.63 2.86
C GLY A 110 1.22 -7.92 3.65
N GLY A 111 1.61 -7.01 4.55
CA GLY A 111 0.67 -6.42 5.50
C GLY A 111 0.09 -7.45 6.49
N SER A 112 -0.81 -7.02 7.37
CA SER A 112 -1.32 -7.85 8.48
C SER A 112 -2.17 -9.04 8.03
N MET A 113 -2.83 -8.98 6.87
CA MET A 113 -3.75 -10.01 6.36
C MET A 113 -3.16 -10.91 5.27
N GLY A 114 -2.11 -10.46 4.56
CA GLY A 114 -1.60 -11.14 3.36
C GLY A 114 -0.60 -12.28 3.61
N LEU A 115 0.00 -12.36 4.78
CA LEU A 115 1.16 -13.22 5.03
C LEU A 115 0.84 -14.73 5.10
N LYS A 116 -0.40 -15.12 5.32
CA LYS A 116 -0.78 -16.55 5.36
C LYS A 116 -0.54 -17.24 3.98
N ASN A 117 -0.80 -16.51 2.90
CA ASN A 117 -0.54 -17.01 1.55
C ASN A 117 0.94 -16.88 1.14
N MET A 118 1.69 -15.94 1.74
CA MET A 118 3.12 -15.78 1.49
C MET A 118 3.99 -16.85 2.17
N GLU A 119 3.45 -17.56 3.16
CA GLU A 119 4.21 -18.65 3.86
C GLU A 119 4.73 -19.69 2.88
N LYS A 120 3.96 -20.02 1.83
CA LYS A 120 4.41 -20.94 0.77
C LYS A 120 5.62 -20.38 0.01
N SER A 121 5.62 -19.11 -0.32
CA SER A 121 6.75 -18.45 -0.98
C SER A 121 7.99 -18.46 -0.09
N VAL A 122 7.82 -18.20 1.21
CA VAL A 122 8.92 -18.30 2.19
C VAL A 122 9.46 -19.73 2.26
N ASP A 123 8.58 -20.74 2.32
CA ASP A 123 8.99 -22.17 2.34
C ASP A 123 9.84 -22.55 1.14
N VAL A 124 9.37 -22.20 -0.07
CA VAL A 124 10.08 -22.53 -1.31
C VAL A 124 11.45 -21.87 -1.34
N LEU A 125 11.53 -20.57 -1.01
CA LEU A 125 12.77 -19.81 -1.07
C LEU A 125 13.78 -20.26 0.01
N VAL A 126 13.32 -20.47 1.23
CA VAL A 126 14.19 -20.91 2.35
C VAL A 126 14.81 -22.27 2.08
N ASN A 127 14.03 -23.19 1.47
CA ASN A 127 14.50 -24.55 1.18
C ASN A 127 15.19 -24.67 -0.19
N SER A 128 15.30 -23.58 -0.96
CA SER A 128 16.03 -23.58 -2.22
C SER A 128 17.56 -23.65 -1.99
N ASN A 129 18.28 -24.13 -3.00
CA ASN A 129 19.75 -24.12 -3.03
C ASN A 129 20.33 -22.79 -3.53
N LEU A 130 19.49 -21.76 -3.68
CA LEU A 130 19.93 -20.44 -4.13
C LEU A 130 20.75 -19.72 -3.06
N ASN A 131 21.79 -19.01 -3.48
CA ASN A 131 22.58 -18.13 -2.61
C ASN A 131 21.84 -16.80 -2.40
N ILE A 132 20.81 -16.84 -1.55
CA ILE A 132 19.93 -15.71 -1.25
C ILE A 132 19.83 -15.50 0.25
N LYS A 133 19.56 -14.25 0.64
CA LYS A 133 19.16 -13.87 2.00
C LYS A 133 17.75 -13.31 1.99
N ILE A 134 16.92 -13.77 2.92
CA ILE A 134 15.48 -13.44 2.95
C ILE A 134 15.19 -12.65 4.21
N THR A 135 14.54 -11.50 4.08
CA THR A 135 13.98 -10.74 5.20
C THR A 135 12.46 -10.78 5.11
N VAL A 136 11.78 -11.28 6.14
CA VAL A 136 10.32 -11.36 6.22
C VAL A 136 9.80 -10.37 7.25
N ILE A 137 8.93 -9.45 6.84
CA ILE A 137 8.28 -8.48 7.72
C ILE A 137 6.88 -8.97 8.07
N CYS A 138 6.68 -9.31 9.34
CA CYS A 138 5.39 -9.77 9.87
C CYS A 138 4.51 -8.62 10.40
N ALA A 139 5.03 -7.39 10.45
CA ALA A 139 4.35 -6.22 11.01
C ALA A 139 3.75 -6.51 12.41
N SER A 140 2.46 -6.22 12.62
CA SER A 140 1.75 -6.49 13.88
C SER A 140 1.33 -7.95 14.10
N ASN A 141 1.59 -8.85 13.13
CA ASN A 141 1.19 -10.26 13.24
C ASN A 141 2.19 -11.08 14.07
N ILE A 142 2.03 -11.02 15.39
CA ILE A 142 2.90 -11.70 16.38
C ILE A 142 2.83 -13.22 16.23
N GLU A 143 1.66 -13.78 15.94
CA GLU A 143 1.43 -15.21 15.76
C GLU A 143 2.26 -15.76 14.59
N LEU A 144 2.17 -15.09 13.44
CA LEU A 144 2.94 -15.46 12.27
C LEU A 144 4.45 -15.36 12.52
N ARG A 145 4.89 -14.28 13.17
CA ARG A 145 6.30 -14.10 13.54
C ARG A 145 6.79 -15.29 14.38
N LYS A 146 6.06 -15.66 15.43
CA LYS A 146 6.38 -16.81 16.27
C LYS A 146 6.43 -18.11 15.47
N LYS A 147 5.44 -18.33 14.61
CA LYS A 147 5.35 -19.51 13.73
C LYS A 147 6.55 -19.63 12.81
N LEU A 148 6.88 -18.57 12.07
CA LEU A 148 8.00 -18.57 11.14
C LEU A 148 9.35 -18.70 11.87
N THR A 149 9.53 -18.00 13.00
CA THR A 149 10.75 -18.10 13.81
C THR A 149 10.97 -19.52 14.32
N LYS A 150 9.90 -20.21 14.77
CA LYS A 150 9.98 -21.60 15.21
C LYS A 150 10.28 -22.54 14.04
N LYS A 151 9.57 -22.39 12.93
CA LYS A 151 9.67 -23.25 11.74
C LYS A 151 11.06 -23.19 11.10
N PHE A 152 11.64 -21.99 10.99
CA PHE A 152 12.91 -21.78 10.30
C PHE A 152 14.09 -21.52 11.25
N LYS A 153 14.01 -21.99 12.49
CA LYS A 153 15.04 -21.75 13.52
C LYS A 153 16.48 -22.03 13.02
N THR A 154 16.71 -23.17 12.39
CA THR A 154 18.03 -23.55 11.85
C THR A 154 18.47 -22.56 10.75
N LYS A 155 17.58 -22.21 9.83
CA LYS A 155 17.88 -21.29 8.72
C LYS A 155 18.10 -19.84 9.17
N ILE A 156 17.53 -19.46 10.31
CA ILE A 156 17.81 -18.17 10.97
C ILE A 156 19.23 -18.18 11.54
N ILE A 157 19.64 -19.28 12.20
CA ILE A 157 21.01 -19.44 12.74
C ILE A 157 22.03 -19.43 11.61
N GLU A 158 21.74 -20.08 10.49
CA GLU A 158 22.56 -20.07 9.26
C GLU A 158 22.58 -18.69 8.56
N GLY A 159 21.79 -17.72 8.98
CA GLY A 159 21.71 -16.37 8.39
C GLY A 159 20.99 -16.31 7.04
N LYS A 160 20.31 -17.40 6.61
CA LYS A 160 19.56 -17.45 5.34
C LYS A 160 18.25 -16.68 5.38
N ILE A 161 17.58 -16.64 6.53
CA ILE A 161 16.32 -15.89 6.73
C ILE A 161 16.35 -15.07 8.01
N GLU A 162 15.79 -13.90 7.95
CA GLU A 162 15.50 -13.02 9.09
C GLU A 162 13.99 -12.77 9.18
N VAL A 163 13.39 -12.94 10.37
CA VAL A 163 11.95 -12.75 10.60
C VAL A 163 11.76 -11.58 11.57
N LYS A 164 11.27 -10.47 11.05
CA LYS A 164 11.04 -9.23 11.79
C LYS A 164 9.56 -9.02 12.12
N GLY A 165 9.29 -8.30 13.17
CA GLY A 165 7.96 -7.78 13.51
C GLY A 165 7.66 -6.49 12.75
N PHE A 166 7.10 -5.51 13.46
CA PHE A 166 6.99 -4.15 12.97
C PHE A 166 8.38 -3.51 12.90
N VAL A 167 8.64 -2.80 11.83
CA VAL A 167 9.87 -2.02 11.59
C VAL A 167 9.45 -0.67 10.98
N ASP A 168 10.24 0.35 11.21
CA ASP A 168 10.03 1.72 10.73
C ASP A 168 10.95 2.10 9.56
N ASN A 169 11.96 1.26 9.26
CA ASN A 169 12.96 1.49 8.23
C ASN A 169 12.72 0.61 6.97
N ILE A 170 11.51 0.56 6.47
CA ILE A 170 11.15 -0.22 5.27
C ILE A 170 11.89 0.29 4.01
N ASP A 171 12.08 1.58 3.90
CA ASP A 171 12.82 2.24 2.83
C ASP A 171 14.26 1.73 2.72
N GLU A 172 14.99 1.62 3.83
CA GLU A 172 16.35 1.06 3.89
C GLU A 172 16.37 -0.43 3.52
N LEU A 173 15.35 -1.18 3.96
CA LEU A 173 15.20 -2.59 3.61
C LEU A 173 14.94 -2.77 2.11
N MET A 174 14.15 -1.89 1.49
CA MET A 174 13.97 -1.87 0.04
C MET A 174 15.26 -1.49 -0.68
N ASP A 175 16.01 -0.48 -0.20
CA ASP A 175 17.28 -0.06 -0.79
C ASP A 175 18.34 -1.16 -0.75
N SER A 176 18.35 -1.97 0.31
CA SER A 176 19.29 -3.09 0.48
C SER A 176 18.83 -4.39 -0.17
N SER A 177 17.62 -4.46 -0.75
CA SER A 177 17.06 -5.65 -1.36
C SER A 177 17.05 -5.55 -2.89
N LYS A 178 17.21 -6.70 -3.57
CA LYS A 178 17.16 -6.79 -5.04
C LYS A 178 15.79 -7.22 -5.57
N LEU A 179 14.90 -7.69 -4.69
CA LEU A 179 13.56 -8.15 -5.03
C LEU A 179 12.62 -7.95 -3.86
N LEU A 180 11.42 -7.47 -4.13
CA LEU A 180 10.32 -7.42 -3.19
C LEU A 180 9.25 -8.45 -3.56
N ILE A 181 8.84 -9.27 -2.59
CA ILE A 181 7.67 -10.13 -2.73
C ILE A 181 6.57 -9.58 -1.84
N THR A 182 5.48 -9.13 -2.44
CA THR A 182 4.42 -8.42 -1.73
C THR A 182 3.06 -8.65 -2.38
N LYS A 183 2.00 -8.22 -1.70
CA LYS A 183 0.67 -8.06 -2.30
C LYS A 183 0.60 -6.74 -3.08
N PRO A 184 -0.31 -6.58 -4.05
CA PRO A 184 -0.40 -5.41 -4.91
C PRO A 184 -1.12 -4.22 -4.24
N GLY A 185 -0.70 -3.84 -3.03
CA GLY A 185 -1.25 -2.69 -2.33
C GLY A 185 -0.74 -1.37 -2.91
N GLY A 186 -1.62 -0.39 -3.14
CA GLY A 186 -1.27 0.86 -3.81
C GLY A 186 -0.07 1.60 -3.19
N LEU A 187 -0.03 1.76 -1.86
CA LEU A 187 1.10 2.42 -1.17
C LEU A 187 2.40 1.64 -1.33
N THR A 188 2.43 0.37 -0.94
CA THR A 188 3.66 -0.44 -1.00
C THR A 188 4.19 -0.57 -2.43
N SER A 189 3.30 -0.73 -3.42
CA SER A 189 3.71 -0.80 -4.82
C SER A 189 4.28 0.53 -5.32
N THR A 190 3.69 1.66 -4.91
CA THR A 190 4.22 2.99 -5.24
C THR A 190 5.58 3.24 -4.58
N GLU A 191 5.76 2.85 -3.32
CA GLU A 191 7.04 2.90 -2.60
C GLU A 191 8.10 2.07 -3.33
N ALA A 192 7.76 0.83 -3.73
CA ALA A 192 8.66 -0.06 -4.45
C ALA A 192 9.05 0.48 -5.84
N ILE A 193 8.10 1.06 -6.58
CA ILE A 193 8.36 1.71 -7.87
C ILE A 193 9.35 2.87 -7.70
N ASN A 194 9.15 3.72 -6.69
CA ASN A 194 10.05 4.84 -6.42
C ASN A 194 11.44 4.39 -5.97
N LYS A 195 11.52 3.26 -5.27
CA LYS A 195 12.80 2.62 -4.90
C LYS A 195 13.43 1.80 -6.04
N PHE A 196 12.80 1.73 -7.22
CA PHE A 196 13.25 0.92 -8.35
C PHE A 196 13.57 -0.52 -7.96
N ILE A 197 12.76 -1.14 -7.09
CA ILE A 197 12.89 -2.53 -6.70
C ILE A 197 11.89 -3.38 -7.48
N PRO A 198 12.35 -4.42 -8.22
CA PRO A 198 11.45 -5.36 -8.89
C PRO A 198 10.51 -6.04 -7.89
N MET A 199 9.26 -6.27 -8.32
CA MET A 199 8.25 -6.91 -7.49
C MET A 199 7.79 -8.25 -8.05
N ILE A 200 7.52 -9.21 -7.15
CA ILE A 200 6.72 -10.40 -7.44
C ILE A 200 5.46 -10.34 -6.60
N ILE A 201 4.32 -10.50 -7.27
CA ILE A 201 2.99 -10.53 -6.65
C ILE A 201 2.49 -11.98 -6.72
N PRO A 202 2.68 -12.79 -5.67
CA PRO A 202 2.36 -14.23 -5.72
C PRO A 202 0.86 -14.51 -5.62
N PHE A 203 0.08 -13.55 -5.16
CA PHE A 203 -1.38 -13.64 -5.04
C PHE A 203 -1.98 -12.24 -4.90
N SER A 204 -3.24 -12.11 -5.25
CA SER A 204 -4.10 -10.95 -4.99
C SER A 204 -5.40 -11.39 -4.33
N ILE A 205 -5.98 -10.50 -3.53
CA ILE A 205 -7.33 -10.71 -3.00
C ILE A 205 -8.33 -10.28 -4.09
N PRO A 206 -9.38 -11.10 -4.37
CA PRO A 206 -10.39 -10.74 -5.35
C PRO A 206 -10.96 -9.35 -5.14
N GLY A 207 -11.14 -8.62 -6.25
CA GLY A 207 -11.60 -7.24 -6.26
C GLY A 207 -10.46 -6.24 -6.45
N GLN A 208 -10.25 -5.34 -5.50
CA GLN A 208 -9.33 -4.20 -5.64
C GLN A 208 -7.86 -4.60 -5.87
N GLU A 209 -7.38 -5.68 -5.22
CA GLU A 209 -6.00 -6.13 -5.42
C GLU A 209 -5.78 -6.76 -6.79
N GLU A 210 -6.78 -7.44 -7.36
CA GLU A 210 -6.72 -7.94 -8.75
C GLU A 210 -6.63 -6.78 -9.74
N GLU A 211 -7.40 -5.71 -9.51
CA GLU A 211 -7.36 -4.51 -10.34
C GLU A 211 -6.01 -3.78 -10.24
N ASN A 212 -5.42 -3.72 -9.04
CA ASN A 212 -4.08 -3.19 -8.84
C ASN A 212 -3.01 -4.07 -9.53
N THR A 213 -3.17 -5.40 -9.48
CA THR A 213 -2.27 -6.34 -10.18
C THR A 213 -2.30 -6.10 -11.69
N ALA A 214 -3.49 -5.95 -12.27
CA ALA A 214 -3.65 -5.71 -13.71
C ALA A 214 -2.98 -4.40 -14.18
N PHE A 215 -2.80 -3.44 -13.30
CA PHE A 215 -2.03 -2.21 -13.59
C PHE A 215 -0.52 -2.43 -13.52
N LEU A 216 -0.06 -3.31 -12.61
CA LEU A 216 1.36 -3.50 -12.30
C LEU A 216 2.06 -4.51 -13.24
N VAL A 217 1.32 -5.33 -13.98
CA VAL A 217 1.77 -6.35 -14.91
C VAL A 217 1.48 -5.95 -16.35
#